data_ccb0e641ea9b71b50342b6d351cd8947
#
_entry.id   ccb0e641ea9b71b50342b6d351cd8947
#
_cell.length_a   1.000
_cell.length_b   1.000
_cell.length_c   1.000
_cell.angle_alpha   90.00
_cell.angle_beta   90.00
_cell.angle_gamma   90.00
#
_symmetry.space_group_name_H-M   'P 1'
#
loop_
_entity.id
_entity.type
_entity.pdbx_description
1 polymer ?
#
loop_
_entity_poly.entity_id
_entity_poly.type
_entity_poly.pdbx_seq_one_letter_code
_entity_poly.pdbx_strand_id
1 'polypeptide(L)'
;MDRKLAALLLREVFLPGKYPYHINISSDDYSDNDIEKCMLDMEKEGLLHFWEQKVYLGDSTSTYRCTDFHLRVTINYEACEKFLASIK
;
A
#
# COMPACT_ATOMS: atom_id res chain seq x y z
N MET A 1 5.64 11.50 -1.05
CA MET A 1 4.72 10.36 -1.29
C MET A 1 4.01 10.54 -2.62
N ASP A 2 3.94 9.48 -3.40
CA ASP A 2 3.13 9.50 -4.61
C ASP A 2 1.65 9.35 -4.23
N ARG A 3 0.93 10.44 -4.29
CA ARG A 3 -0.47 10.49 -3.84
C ARG A 3 -1.40 9.65 -4.73
N LYS A 4 -1.10 9.60 -6.00
CA LYS A 4 -1.87 8.81 -6.96
C LYS A 4 -1.72 7.32 -6.67
N LEU A 5 -0.50 6.87 -6.44
CA LEU A 5 -0.23 5.49 -6.07
C LEU A 5 -0.85 5.14 -4.72
N ALA A 6 -0.74 6.03 -3.73
CA ALA A 6 -1.37 5.82 -2.43
C ALA A 6 -2.90 5.66 -2.56
N ALA A 7 -3.54 6.47 -3.41
CA ALA A 7 -4.97 6.35 -3.66
C ALA A 7 -5.33 5.01 -4.29
N LEU A 8 -4.54 4.54 -5.25
CA LEU A 8 -4.75 3.23 -5.86
C LEU A 8 -4.63 2.11 -4.82
N LEU A 9 -3.59 2.16 -3.98
CA LEU A 9 -3.39 1.15 -2.94
C LEU A 9 -4.55 1.15 -1.95
N LEU A 10 -5.03 2.31 -1.53
CA LEU A 10 -6.17 2.38 -0.63
C LEU A 10 -7.44 1.81 -1.27
N ARG A 11 -7.74 2.22 -2.49
CA ARG A 11 -8.99 1.82 -3.15
C ARG A 11 -9.01 0.36 -3.58
N GLU A 12 -7.88 -0.16 -4.03
CA GLU A 12 -7.83 -1.49 -4.64
C GLU A 12 -7.34 -2.58 -3.70
N VAL A 13 -6.60 -2.24 -2.65
CA VAL A 13 -5.99 -3.22 -1.75
C VAL A 13 -6.55 -3.13 -0.33
N PHE A 14 -6.40 -1.96 0.30
CA PHE A 14 -6.63 -1.87 1.75
C PHE A 14 -8.09 -1.62 2.13
N LEU A 15 -8.77 -0.71 1.47
CA LEU A 15 -10.15 -0.38 1.82
C LEU A 15 -11.14 -1.51 1.53
N PRO A 16 -10.96 -2.36 0.51
CA PRO A 16 -11.83 -3.54 0.35
C PRO A 16 -11.76 -4.50 1.53
N GLY A 17 -10.69 -4.47 2.32
CA GLY A 17 -10.62 -5.20 3.58
C GLY A 17 -10.51 -6.71 3.47
N LYS A 18 -10.07 -7.23 2.34
CA LYS A 18 -9.90 -8.67 2.13
C LYS A 18 -8.51 -9.12 2.60
N TYR A 19 -8.49 -9.78 3.73
CA TYR A 19 -7.25 -10.37 4.25
C TYR A 19 -7.12 -11.82 3.77
N PRO A 20 -5.94 -12.31 3.38
CA PRO A 20 -4.67 -11.58 3.30
C PRO A 20 -4.64 -10.56 2.17
N TYR A 21 -3.89 -9.49 2.40
CA TYR A 21 -3.81 -8.41 1.41
C TYR A 21 -2.90 -8.83 0.24
N HIS A 22 -3.43 -8.71 -0.95
CA HIS A 22 -2.69 -8.91 -2.18
C HIS A 22 -2.41 -7.55 -2.79
N ILE A 23 -1.13 -7.21 -2.92
CA ILE A 23 -0.73 -5.93 -3.47
C ILE A 23 -0.77 -6.00 -4.99
N ASN A 24 -1.96 -5.86 -5.51
CA ASN A 24 -2.20 -5.90 -6.94
C ASN A 24 -3.05 -4.68 -7.32
N ILE A 25 -2.44 -3.81 -8.11
CA ILE A 25 -3.10 -2.59 -8.57
C ILE A 25 -3.28 -2.63 -10.08
N SER A 26 -4.27 -1.89 -10.57
CA SER A 26 -4.64 -1.89 -11.99
C SER A 26 -3.65 -1.18 -12.90
N SER A 27 -2.63 -0.53 -12.35
CA SER A 27 -1.64 0.22 -13.13
C SER A 27 -0.30 -0.51 -13.17
N ASP A 28 0.32 -0.56 -14.34
CA ASP A 28 1.66 -1.10 -14.54
C ASP A 28 2.74 -0.01 -14.45
N ASP A 29 2.37 1.22 -14.10
CA ASP A 29 3.27 2.37 -14.10
C ASP A 29 4.21 2.39 -12.89
N TYR A 30 4.03 1.48 -11.95
CA TYR A 30 4.74 1.49 -10.68
C TYR A 30 5.53 0.21 -10.47
N SER A 31 6.78 0.36 -10.03
CA SER A 31 7.62 -0.77 -9.64
C SER A 31 7.30 -1.23 -8.23
N ASP A 32 7.80 -2.41 -7.86
CA ASP A 32 7.64 -2.92 -6.49
C ASP A 32 8.30 -1.98 -5.47
N ASN A 33 9.43 -1.37 -5.84
CA ASN A 33 10.08 -0.37 -4.98
C ASN A 33 9.22 0.87 -4.78
N ASP A 34 8.54 1.33 -5.82
CA ASP A 34 7.62 2.46 -5.71
C ASP A 34 6.48 2.15 -4.74
N ILE A 35 5.94 0.95 -4.85
CA ILE A 35 4.84 0.50 -4.00
C ILE A 35 5.30 0.43 -2.53
N GLU A 36 6.46 -0.18 -2.28
CA GLU A 36 7.01 -0.26 -0.92
C GLU A 36 7.22 1.12 -0.31
N LYS A 37 7.90 1.98 -1.04
CA LYS A 37 8.17 3.33 -0.58
C LYS A 37 6.87 4.07 -0.27
N CYS A 38 5.89 3.92 -1.14
CA CYS A 38 4.60 4.55 -0.94
C CYS A 38 3.90 4.02 0.31
N MET A 39 3.93 2.71 0.54
CA MET A 39 3.32 2.12 1.73
C MET A 39 3.98 2.63 3.02
N LEU A 40 5.31 2.73 3.03
CA LEU A 40 6.03 3.28 4.17
C LEU A 40 5.66 4.76 4.41
N ASP A 41 5.54 5.52 3.34
CA ASP A 41 5.11 6.92 3.43
C ASP A 41 3.67 7.04 3.94
N MET A 42 2.79 6.15 3.51
CA MET A 42 1.40 6.11 3.99
C MET A 42 1.33 5.86 5.49
N GLU A 43 2.20 4.99 6.01
CA GLU A 43 2.30 4.76 7.44
C GLU A 43 2.77 6.02 8.17
N LYS A 44 3.78 6.70 7.65
CA LYS A 44 4.27 7.97 8.21
C LYS A 44 3.19 9.05 8.23
N GLU A 45 2.33 9.05 7.23
CA GLU A 45 1.23 10.01 7.13
C GLU A 45 0.04 9.65 8.04
N GLY A 46 0.10 8.51 8.71
CA GLY A 46 -0.96 8.09 9.61
C GLY A 46 -2.19 7.51 8.94
N LEU A 47 -2.09 7.12 7.66
CA LEU A 47 -3.21 6.52 6.94
C LEU A 47 -3.46 5.08 7.38
N LEU A 48 -2.41 4.37 7.72
CA LEU A 48 -2.48 2.98 8.16
C LEU A 48 -1.25 2.67 9.00
N HIS A 49 -1.29 1.51 9.67
CA HIS A 49 -0.18 1.04 10.48
C HIS A 49 0.07 -0.44 10.20
N PHE A 50 1.30 -0.76 9.86
CA PHE A 50 1.74 -2.13 9.63
C PHE A 50 2.31 -2.71 10.91
N TRP A 51 1.66 -3.75 11.44
CA TRP A 51 2.08 -4.39 12.69
C TRP A 51 3.24 -5.36 12.50
N GLU A 52 3.34 -5.94 11.31
CA GLU A 52 4.47 -6.77 10.94
C GLU A 52 5.28 -6.02 9.90
N GLN A 53 6.44 -5.54 10.33
CA GLN A 53 7.29 -4.72 9.48
C GLN A 53 8.09 -5.52 8.47
N LYS A 54 7.54 -6.61 7.99
CA LYS A 54 8.23 -7.34 6.95
C LYS A 54 7.52 -7.11 5.63
N VAL A 55 7.69 -5.92 5.14
CA VAL A 55 7.41 -5.67 3.74
C VAL A 55 8.58 -6.29 2.99
N TYR A 56 8.45 -7.55 2.64
CA TYR A 56 9.42 -8.13 1.75
C TYR A 56 9.07 -7.73 0.34
N LEU A 57 9.76 -6.75 -0.09
CA LEU A 57 9.97 -6.67 -1.51
C LEU A 57 11.07 -7.64 -1.79
N GLY A 58 10.86 -8.52 -2.71
CA GLY A 58 11.88 -9.46 -3.11
C GLY A 58 13.23 -8.76 -3.22
N ASP A 59 14.30 -9.45 -2.91
CA ASP A 59 15.61 -8.87 -3.03
C ASP A 59 15.85 -8.39 -4.48
N SER A 60 16.85 -7.57 -4.66
CA SER A 60 17.12 -6.94 -5.95
C SER A 60 17.48 -7.92 -7.06
N THR A 61 17.71 -9.19 -6.74
CA THR A 61 18.03 -10.22 -7.70
C THR A 61 16.84 -11.07 -8.09
N SER A 62 15.73 -10.86 -7.44
CA SER A 62 14.54 -11.67 -7.58
C SER A 62 13.56 -11.02 -8.55
N THR A 63 12.92 -11.83 -9.38
CA THR A 63 11.78 -11.41 -10.17
C THR A 63 10.49 -11.43 -9.36
N TYR A 64 10.62 -11.61 -8.07
CA TYR A 64 9.51 -11.68 -7.15
C TYR A 64 8.76 -10.36 -7.13
N ARG A 65 7.50 -10.40 -7.47
CA ARG A 65 6.62 -9.26 -7.34
C ARG A 65 5.97 -9.31 -5.97
N CYS A 66 5.90 -8.17 -5.37
CA CYS A 66 5.29 -7.98 -4.08
C CYS A 66 3.77 -8.11 -4.20
N THR A 67 3.30 -9.30 -4.53
CA THR A 67 1.87 -9.51 -4.78
C THR A 67 1.12 -10.06 -3.56
N ASP A 68 1.84 -10.68 -2.63
CA ASP A 68 1.21 -11.35 -1.51
C ASP A 68 1.81 -10.89 -0.18
N PHE A 69 1.08 -10.03 0.52
CA PHE A 69 1.45 -9.62 1.86
C PHE A 69 0.48 -10.19 2.87
N HIS A 70 1.02 -10.96 3.79
CA HIS A 70 0.29 -11.38 4.97
C HIS A 70 0.57 -10.39 6.10
N LEU A 71 0.33 -9.12 5.83
CA LEU A 71 0.59 -8.07 6.80
C LEU A 71 -0.65 -7.82 7.64
N ARG A 72 -0.44 -7.70 8.94
CA ARG A 72 -1.48 -7.15 9.81
C ARG A 72 -1.45 -5.64 9.66
N VAL A 73 -2.57 -5.09 9.25
CA VAL A 73 -2.69 -3.66 8.98
C VAL A 73 -3.88 -3.12 9.76
N THR A 74 -3.65 -2.00 10.44
CA THR A 74 -4.74 -1.20 11.00
C THR A 74 -4.93 0.01 10.09
N ILE A 75 -6.14 0.18 9.60
CA ILE A 75 -6.47 1.27 8.68
C ILE A 75 -7.14 2.40 9.46
N ASN A 76 -6.61 3.60 9.31
CA ASN A 76 -7.26 4.80 9.82
C ASN A 76 -8.25 5.30 8.77
N TYR A 77 -9.48 4.83 8.86
CA TYR A 77 -10.50 5.12 7.85
C TYR A 77 -10.79 6.61 7.72
N GLU A 78 -10.81 7.33 8.84
CA GLU A 78 -11.04 8.78 8.81
C GLU A 78 -9.95 9.52 8.05
N ALA A 79 -8.69 9.19 8.33
CA ALA A 79 -7.55 9.80 7.63
C ALA A 79 -7.56 9.42 6.14
N CYS A 80 -7.91 8.18 5.82
CA CYS A 80 -8.01 7.72 4.44
C CYS A 80 -9.12 8.46 3.67
N GLU A 81 -10.26 8.68 4.28
CA GLU A 81 -11.35 9.45 3.66
C GLU A 81 -10.92 10.87 3.34
N LYS A 82 -10.28 11.53 4.30
CA LYS A 82 -9.78 12.89 4.10
C LYS A 82 -8.73 12.94 2.99
N PHE A 83 -7.84 11.96 2.99
CA PHE A 83 -6.79 11.87 1.97
C PHE A 83 -7.41 11.70 0.58
N LEU A 84 -8.33 10.76 0.42
CA LEU A 84 -8.98 10.51 -0.87
C LEU A 84 -9.82 11.70 -1.34
N ALA A 85 -10.47 12.39 -0.42
CA ALA A 85 -11.24 13.60 -0.75
C ALA A 85 -10.35 14.74 -1.23
N SER A 86 -9.08 14.78 -0.82
CA SER A 86 -8.12 15.81 -1.24
C SER A 86 -7.52 15.53 -2.62
N ILE A 87 -7.73 14.35 -3.17
CA ILE A 87 -7.22 13.95 -4.48
C ILE A 87 -8.38 14.00 -5.47
N LYS A 88 -8.24 14.81 -6.47
CA LYS A 88 -9.24 14.91 -7.54
C LYS A 88 -8.73 14.24 -8.81
#